data_289531518c14bf8ef3054f01402c89be
#
_entry.id   289531518c14bf8ef3054f01402c89be
#
_cell.length_a   1.000
_cell.length_b   1.000
_cell.length_c   1.000
_cell.angle_alpha   90.00
_cell.angle_beta   90.00
_cell.angle_gamma   90.00
#
_symmetry.space_group_name_H-M   'P 1'
#
loop_
_entity.id
_entity.type
_entity.pdbx_description
1 polymer ?
#
loop_
_entity_poly.entity_id
_entity_poly.type
_entity_poly.pdbx_seq_one_letter_code
_entity_poly.pdbx_strand_id
1 'polypeptide(L)'
;MFVGLDKRDTRTGKSIVNGSIVDDTNSMKFIKFTNSPEEGDTLLKQLKKLQKVRVQGSVNFDDRFDKDYILSIRSIEAIEEDNINERTEDRSDSRVELHLHTKMSDKDALVSIKDLFKTVKKWGHPAVAITDHGVVQAFPEAQALGKELGVKVIYGVEGYLVDDADLEKELSLDVVKRKDEAPRYHIILLAQNMVGLRNLYKMISISHLEYYKRRPRLPRSIIEEHREGILIGSACEAGELMQAIVKGSSKEELLTIASFYDYLEIQPHTNNTFLIRKGIVPDEQALIDM
;
A
#
# COMPACT_ATOMS: atom_id res chain seq x y z
N MET A 1 -19.40 9.13 -5.39
CA MET A 1 -19.18 9.70 -4.04
C MET A 1 -18.70 11.14 -4.14
N PHE A 2 -19.04 12.01 -3.17
CA PHE A 2 -18.53 13.39 -3.13
C PHE A 2 -17.36 13.48 -2.15
N VAL A 3 -16.30 14.21 -2.52
CA VAL A 3 -15.12 14.47 -1.68
C VAL A 3 -14.68 15.93 -1.79
N GLY A 4 -13.98 16.42 -0.78
CA GLY A 4 -13.46 17.79 -0.77
C GLY A 4 -14.54 18.88 -0.82
N LEU A 5 -15.69 18.62 -0.19
CA LEU A 5 -16.85 19.52 -0.24
C LEU A 5 -16.59 20.84 0.48
N ASP A 6 -16.79 21.94 -0.21
CA ASP A 6 -16.69 23.30 0.30
C ASP A 6 -17.86 24.16 -0.17
N LYS A 7 -18.11 25.29 0.55
CA LYS A 7 -19.16 26.26 0.22
C LYS A 7 -18.58 27.68 0.24
N ARG A 8 -18.94 28.46 -0.75
CA ARG A 8 -18.60 29.87 -0.85
C ARG A 8 -19.84 30.71 -1.10
N ASP A 9 -20.07 31.72 -0.26
CA ASP A 9 -21.15 32.67 -0.45
C ASP A 9 -20.74 33.81 -1.39
N THR A 10 -21.65 34.19 -2.28
CA THR A 10 -21.43 35.23 -3.27
C THR A 10 -21.93 36.58 -2.75
N ARG A 11 -21.41 37.68 -3.29
CA ARG A 11 -21.87 39.05 -2.96
C ARG A 11 -23.32 39.32 -3.34
N THR A 12 -23.90 38.45 -4.21
CA THR A 12 -25.29 38.57 -4.69
C THR A 12 -26.28 37.77 -3.84
N GLY A 13 -25.89 37.26 -2.66
CA GLY A 13 -26.75 36.47 -1.79
C GLY A 13 -27.00 35.03 -2.23
N LYS A 14 -26.23 34.53 -3.18
CA LYS A 14 -26.24 33.12 -3.61
C LYS A 14 -25.07 32.39 -3.00
N SER A 15 -25.11 31.06 -3.02
CA SER A 15 -23.94 30.24 -2.67
C SER A 15 -23.52 29.32 -3.81
N ILE A 16 -22.25 28.94 -3.78
CA ILE A 16 -21.66 27.93 -4.64
C ILE A 16 -21.16 26.81 -3.73
N VAL A 17 -21.68 25.61 -3.93
CA VAL A 17 -21.14 24.39 -3.33
C VAL A 17 -20.25 23.72 -4.38
N ASN A 18 -19.03 23.41 -4.02
CA ASN A 18 -18.04 22.82 -4.88
C ASN A 18 -17.37 21.60 -4.22
N GLY A 19 -16.63 20.84 -4.99
CA GLY A 19 -15.92 19.66 -4.55
C GLY A 19 -15.55 18.78 -5.75
N SER A 20 -15.26 17.52 -5.48
CA SER A 20 -15.06 16.52 -6.51
C SER A 20 -16.08 15.40 -6.40
N ILE A 21 -16.56 14.91 -7.53
CA ILE A 21 -17.29 13.66 -7.63
C ILE A 21 -16.31 12.59 -8.09
N VAL A 22 -16.36 11.42 -7.45
CA VAL A 22 -15.41 10.32 -7.66
C VAL A 22 -16.19 9.03 -7.88
N ASP A 23 -15.78 8.23 -8.83
CA ASP A 23 -16.20 6.85 -9.02
C ASP A 23 -14.97 5.92 -9.09
N ASP A 24 -15.17 4.65 -9.44
CA ASP A 24 -14.12 3.65 -9.50
C ASP A 24 -13.13 3.86 -10.69
N THR A 25 -13.43 4.80 -11.57
CA THR A 25 -12.64 5.03 -12.79
C THR A 25 -11.88 6.35 -12.77
N ASN A 26 -12.50 7.42 -12.24
CA ASN A 26 -11.91 8.75 -12.29
C ASN A 26 -12.56 9.70 -11.26
N SER A 27 -12.08 10.96 -11.26
CA SER A 27 -12.66 12.05 -10.50
C SER A 27 -12.87 13.27 -11.37
N MET A 28 -13.89 14.07 -11.05
CA MET A 28 -14.18 15.33 -11.73
C MET A 28 -14.60 16.38 -10.71
N LYS A 29 -14.06 17.60 -10.86
CA LYS A 29 -14.53 18.76 -10.09
C LYS A 29 -15.95 19.10 -10.45
N PHE A 30 -16.72 19.55 -9.47
CA PHE A 30 -18.07 20.05 -9.72
C PHE A 30 -18.37 21.36 -9.01
N ILE A 31 -19.36 22.07 -9.53
CA ILE A 31 -20.00 23.23 -8.92
C ILE A 31 -21.51 23.08 -8.94
N LYS A 32 -22.15 23.54 -7.86
CA LYS A 32 -23.61 23.65 -7.76
C LYS A 32 -23.97 24.99 -7.18
N PHE A 33 -24.71 25.79 -7.94
CA PHE A 33 -25.26 27.07 -7.50
C PHE A 33 -26.52 26.84 -6.68
N THR A 34 -26.68 27.60 -5.60
CA THR A 34 -27.89 27.66 -4.76
C THR A 34 -28.38 29.10 -4.68
N ASN A 35 -29.65 29.28 -4.35
CA ASN A 35 -30.28 30.60 -4.40
C ASN A 35 -30.08 31.39 -3.11
N SER A 36 -29.69 30.74 -2.00
CA SER A 36 -29.37 31.38 -0.74
C SER A 36 -28.24 30.63 -0.01
N PRO A 37 -27.58 31.31 0.98
CA PRO A 37 -26.61 30.67 1.87
C PRO A 37 -27.17 29.48 2.65
N GLU A 38 -28.41 29.58 3.12
CA GLU A 38 -29.06 28.51 3.89
C GLU A 38 -29.33 27.27 3.03
N GLU A 39 -29.73 27.47 1.77
CA GLU A 39 -29.88 26.37 0.80
C GLU A 39 -28.51 25.70 0.55
N GLY A 40 -27.44 26.49 0.45
CA GLY A 40 -26.07 25.99 0.33
C GLY A 40 -25.63 25.16 1.53
N ASP A 41 -25.93 25.59 2.75
CA ASP A 41 -25.61 24.85 3.98
C ASP A 41 -26.40 23.53 4.08
N THR A 42 -27.65 23.57 3.69
CA THR A 42 -28.53 22.39 3.65
C THR A 42 -28.00 21.37 2.64
N LEU A 43 -27.68 21.84 1.42
CA LEU A 43 -27.12 21.00 0.37
C LEU A 43 -25.78 20.38 0.83
N LEU A 44 -24.87 21.18 1.42
CA LEU A 44 -23.59 20.68 1.89
C LEU A 44 -23.75 19.56 2.95
N LYS A 45 -24.70 19.72 3.89
CA LYS A 45 -25.03 18.69 4.88
C LYS A 45 -25.61 17.43 4.25
N GLN A 46 -26.43 17.59 3.21
CA GLN A 46 -26.99 16.46 2.48
C GLN A 46 -25.91 15.70 1.71
N LEU A 47 -25.06 16.40 0.96
CA LEU A 47 -23.99 15.77 0.15
C LEU A 47 -23.01 14.97 1.01
N LYS A 48 -22.71 15.44 2.23
CA LYS A 48 -21.83 14.70 3.17
C LYS A 48 -22.39 13.35 3.64
N LYS A 49 -23.70 13.15 3.52
CA LYS A 49 -24.39 11.91 3.94
C LYS A 49 -24.58 10.93 2.78
N LEU A 50 -24.45 11.40 1.54
CA LEU A 50 -24.70 10.58 0.35
C LEU A 50 -23.47 9.78 -0.01
N GLN A 51 -23.58 8.47 -0.05
CA GLN A 51 -22.50 7.56 -0.45
C GLN A 51 -22.48 7.36 -1.97
N LYS A 52 -23.66 7.11 -2.57
CA LYS A 52 -23.80 6.97 -4.01
C LYS A 52 -24.84 7.93 -4.57
N VAL A 53 -24.49 8.51 -5.70
CA VAL A 53 -25.32 9.53 -6.34
C VAL A 53 -25.29 9.39 -7.86
N ARG A 54 -26.45 9.66 -8.46
CA ARG A 54 -26.54 10.01 -9.88
C ARG A 54 -26.60 11.52 -9.99
N VAL A 55 -25.73 12.07 -10.80
CA VAL A 55 -25.71 13.52 -11.07
C VAL A 55 -26.01 13.79 -12.53
N GLN A 56 -26.75 14.86 -12.79
CA GLN A 56 -26.95 15.40 -14.14
C GLN A 56 -26.49 16.84 -14.17
N GLY A 57 -25.78 17.20 -15.22
CA GLY A 57 -25.23 18.55 -15.38
C GLY A 57 -24.59 18.78 -16.72
N SER A 58 -23.94 19.90 -16.87
CA SER A 58 -23.15 20.26 -18.05
C SER A 58 -21.68 20.30 -17.72
N VAL A 59 -20.86 19.68 -18.53
CA VAL A 59 -19.41 19.75 -18.40
C VAL A 59 -18.91 20.91 -19.25
N ASN A 60 -18.19 21.85 -18.62
CA ASN A 60 -17.62 23.01 -19.27
C ASN A 60 -16.14 23.12 -18.91
N PHE A 61 -15.34 23.62 -19.83
CA PHE A 61 -13.95 23.93 -19.55
C PHE A 61 -13.85 25.28 -18.84
N ASP A 62 -13.20 25.29 -17.67
CA ASP A 62 -12.91 26.52 -16.93
C ASP A 62 -11.53 27.07 -17.33
N ASP A 63 -11.53 28.06 -18.19
CA ASP A 63 -10.32 28.73 -18.69
C ASP A 63 -9.75 29.78 -17.74
N ARG A 64 -10.51 30.19 -16.68
CA ARG A 64 -10.15 31.31 -15.81
C ARG A 64 -9.42 30.91 -14.55
N PHE A 65 -9.89 29.85 -13.87
CA PHE A 65 -9.38 29.46 -12.55
C PHE A 65 -8.64 28.14 -12.57
N ASP A 66 -9.34 27.06 -12.94
CA ASP A 66 -8.79 25.71 -12.80
C ASP A 66 -8.11 25.19 -14.07
N LYS A 67 -8.39 25.79 -15.23
CA LYS A 67 -7.93 25.31 -16.56
C LYS A 67 -8.22 23.81 -16.77
N ASP A 68 -9.40 23.38 -16.34
CA ASP A 68 -9.84 21.99 -16.32
C ASP A 68 -11.34 21.89 -16.61
N TYR A 69 -11.84 20.68 -16.86
CA TYR A 69 -13.27 20.44 -17.04
C TYR A 69 -13.98 20.39 -15.69
N ILE A 70 -15.07 21.16 -15.56
CA ILE A 70 -15.90 21.25 -14.37
C ILE A 70 -17.33 20.85 -14.69
N LEU A 71 -17.92 20.01 -13.86
CA LEU A 71 -19.32 19.61 -13.92
C LEU A 71 -20.20 20.63 -13.20
N SER A 72 -20.99 21.38 -13.93
CA SER A 72 -22.05 22.22 -13.37
C SER A 72 -23.29 21.37 -13.13
N ILE A 73 -23.54 21.00 -11.85
CA ILE A 73 -24.60 20.07 -11.47
C ILE A 73 -25.97 20.76 -11.52
N ARG A 74 -26.93 20.15 -12.24
CA ARG A 74 -28.37 20.54 -12.25
C ARG A 74 -29.15 19.78 -11.20
N SER A 75 -29.06 18.44 -11.20
CA SER A 75 -29.76 17.58 -10.26
C SER A 75 -28.84 16.55 -9.63
N ILE A 76 -29.19 16.16 -8.40
CA ILE A 76 -28.51 15.12 -7.63
C ILE A 76 -29.60 14.18 -7.12
N GLU A 77 -29.44 12.91 -7.38
CA GLU A 77 -30.33 11.84 -6.95
C GLU A 77 -29.51 10.84 -6.12
N ALA A 78 -29.98 10.53 -4.93
CA ALA A 78 -29.41 9.43 -4.17
C ALA A 78 -29.73 8.12 -4.89
N ILE A 79 -28.74 7.27 -5.10
CA ILE A 79 -28.94 5.92 -5.57
C ILE A 79 -28.98 5.04 -4.32
N GLU A 80 -30.09 4.33 -4.09
CA GLU A 80 -30.09 3.23 -3.13
C GLU A 80 -29.01 2.24 -3.59
N GLU A 81 -28.21 1.78 -2.65
CA GLU A 81 -27.23 0.73 -2.95
C GLU A 81 -27.99 -0.49 -3.46
N ASP A 82 -28.10 -0.63 -4.78
CA ASP A 82 -28.11 -1.98 -5.31
C ASP A 82 -26.90 -2.66 -4.70
N ASN A 83 -27.12 -3.78 -4.02
CA ASN A 83 -26.05 -4.60 -3.47
C ASN A 83 -24.96 -4.75 -4.53
N ILE A 84 -24.06 -3.75 -4.57
CA ILE A 84 -22.88 -3.85 -5.40
C ILE A 84 -22.23 -5.07 -4.87
N ASN A 85 -21.93 -6.01 -5.73
CA ASN A 85 -21.24 -7.23 -5.47
C ASN A 85 -20.15 -6.98 -4.44
N GLU A 86 -20.55 -7.01 -3.16
CA GLU A 86 -19.59 -7.01 -2.08
C GLU A 86 -18.69 -8.18 -2.41
N ARG A 87 -17.43 -7.90 -2.71
CA ARG A 87 -16.47 -8.98 -2.93
C ARG A 87 -16.57 -9.90 -1.74
N THR A 88 -17.04 -11.10 -1.97
CA THR A 88 -17.07 -12.19 -1.01
C THR A 88 -15.95 -13.14 -1.41
N GLU A 89 -15.21 -13.61 -0.45
CA GLU A 89 -14.24 -14.67 -0.71
C GLU A 89 -14.95 -16.03 -0.67
N ASP A 90 -14.64 -16.89 -1.63
CA ASP A 90 -14.98 -18.30 -1.55
C ASP A 90 -14.10 -18.95 -0.47
N ARG A 91 -14.71 -19.33 0.65
CA ARG A 91 -14.01 -19.85 1.83
C ARG A 91 -13.34 -21.20 1.61
N SER A 92 -13.59 -21.91 0.52
CA SER A 92 -12.99 -23.20 0.24
C SER A 92 -11.49 -23.10 0.00
N ASP A 93 -11.02 -21.94 -0.51
CA ASP A 93 -9.61 -21.68 -0.88
C ASP A 93 -9.04 -20.41 -0.22
N SER A 94 -9.59 -19.98 0.93
CA SER A 94 -9.12 -18.77 1.60
C SER A 94 -7.68 -18.92 2.06
N ARG A 95 -6.82 -18.00 1.64
CA ARG A 95 -5.41 -17.89 2.05
C ARG A 95 -5.25 -16.91 3.20
N VAL A 96 -4.14 -17.01 3.91
CA VAL A 96 -3.69 -15.97 4.84
C VAL A 96 -2.78 -15.02 4.08
N GLU A 97 -3.07 -13.72 4.13
CA GLU A 97 -2.19 -12.71 3.56
C GLU A 97 -0.95 -12.55 4.44
N LEU A 98 0.22 -12.79 3.85
CA LEU A 98 1.52 -12.75 4.53
C LEU A 98 2.38 -11.53 4.17
N HIS A 99 1.97 -10.73 3.16
CA HIS A 99 2.68 -9.56 2.70
C HIS A 99 1.69 -8.40 2.48
N LEU A 100 1.48 -7.59 3.51
CA LEU A 100 0.48 -6.52 3.51
C LEU A 100 1.01 -5.23 4.13
N HIS A 101 0.76 -4.12 3.46
CA HIS A 101 1.10 -2.78 3.90
C HIS A 101 -0.11 -2.02 4.40
N THR A 102 0.07 -1.35 5.54
CA THR A 102 -0.90 -0.41 6.08
C THR A 102 -0.49 1.03 5.77
N LYS A 103 -1.32 2.00 6.14
CA LYS A 103 -0.96 3.43 6.05
C LYS A 103 0.30 3.83 6.82
N MET A 104 0.91 2.91 7.59
CA MET A 104 2.19 3.13 8.26
C MET A 104 3.39 2.89 7.33
N SER A 105 3.18 2.24 6.19
CA SER A 105 4.16 2.16 5.10
C SER A 105 4.21 3.49 4.35
N ASP A 106 5.31 4.24 4.49
CA ASP A 106 5.46 5.59 3.93
C ASP A 106 5.29 5.61 2.41
N LYS A 107 4.28 6.33 1.93
CA LYS A 107 3.95 6.56 0.51
C LYS A 107 3.57 5.30 -0.28
N ASP A 108 3.19 4.22 0.39
CA ASP A 108 2.91 2.95 -0.28
C ASP A 108 1.47 2.48 -0.13
N ALA A 109 0.88 2.56 1.08
CA ALA A 109 -0.47 2.07 1.31
C ALA A 109 -1.38 3.07 2.01
N LEU A 110 -2.70 2.89 1.82
CA LEU A 110 -3.73 3.78 2.36
C LEU A 110 -4.64 3.09 3.38
N VAL A 111 -4.61 1.76 3.47
CA VAL A 111 -5.53 1.01 4.32
C VAL A 111 -5.24 1.26 5.80
N SER A 112 -6.27 1.62 6.56
CA SER A 112 -6.18 1.70 8.01
C SER A 112 -6.24 0.31 8.63
N ILE A 113 -5.59 0.12 9.79
CA ILE A 113 -5.67 -1.15 10.54
C ILE A 113 -7.13 -1.52 10.83
N LYS A 114 -7.96 -0.55 11.19
CA LYS A 114 -9.37 -0.76 11.48
C LYS A 114 -10.15 -1.30 10.27
N ASP A 115 -9.96 -0.71 9.09
CA ASP A 115 -10.66 -1.15 7.88
C ASP A 115 -10.14 -2.49 7.39
N LEU A 116 -8.82 -2.73 7.49
CA LEU A 116 -8.19 -4.01 7.23
C LEU A 116 -8.84 -5.12 8.08
N PHE A 117 -8.86 -4.97 9.41
CA PHE A 117 -9.38 -6.00 10.30
C PHE A 117 -10.88 -6.24 10.15
N LYS A 118 -11.67 -5.22 9.85
CA LYS A 118 -13.09 -5.37 9.48
C LYS A 118 -13.26 -6.22 8.22
N THR A 119 -12.44 -5.96 7.19
CA THR A 119 -12.50 -6.69 5.93
C THR A 119 -12.05 -8.14 6.11
N VAL A 120 -10.94 -8.37 6.77
CA VAL A 120 -10.40 -9.70 7.09
C VAL A 120 -11.42 -10.53 7.87
N LYS A 121 -12.08 -9.91 8.88
CA LYS A 121 -13.15 -10.56 9.64
C LYS A 121 -14.37 -10.88 8.79
N LYS A 122 -14.81 -9.92 7.94
CA LYS A 122 -15.95 -10.10 7.04
C LYS A 122 -15.73 -11.23 6.06
N TRP A 123 -14.53 -11.36 5.51
CA TRP A 123 -14.15 -12.43 4.59
C TRP A 123 -13.87 -13.77 5.30
N GLY A 124 -13.78 -13.77 6.62
CA GLY A 124 -13.59 -14.99 7.42
C GLY A 124 -12.16 -15.50 7.41
N HIS A 125 -11.17 -14.66 7.08
CA HIS A 125 -9.75 -15.04 7.18
C HIS A 125 -9.39 -15.30 8.64
N PRO A 126 -8.65 -16.38 8.94
CA PRO A 126 -8.28 -16.71 10.31
C PRO A 126 -7.12 -15.85 10.85
N ALA A 127 -6.32 -15.28 9.94
CA ALA A 127 -5.13 -14.51 10.27
C ALA A 127 -4.80 -13.50 9.17
N VAL A 128 -3.97 -12.51 9.51
CA VAL A 128 -3.38 -11.55 8.58
C VAL A 128 -2.01 -11.13 9.10
N ALA A 129 -1.02 -11.01 8.21
CA ALA A 129 0.27 -10.42 8.55
C ALA A 129 0.23 -8.89 8.41
N ILE A 130 1.01 -8.22 9.23
CA ILE A 130 1.32 -6.80 9.10
C ILE A 130 2.81 -6.74 8.77
N THR A 131 3.13 -6.26 7.57
CA THR A 131 4.49 -6.27 7.02
C THR A 131 4.87 -4.91 6.44
N ASP A 132 4.62 -3.84 7.20
CA ASP A 132 4.96 -2.48 6.80
C ASP A 132 6.46 -2.32 6.52
N HIS A 133 6.82 -1.40 5.63
CA HIS A 133 8.19 -1.12 5.21
C HIS A 133 9.09 -0.64 6.37
N GLY A 134 9.94 -1.51 6.89
CA GLY A 134 10.98 -1.20 7.88
C GLY A 134 10.47 -0.67 9.21
N VAL A 135 9.17 -0.82 9.53
CA VAL A 135 8.54 -0.24 10.71
C VAL A 135 7.52 -1.19 11.35
N VAL A 136 7.21 -0.94 12.63
CA VAL A 136 6.31 -1.79 13.45
C VAL A 136 5.20 -1.00 14.17
N GLN A 137 4.97 0.25 13.79
CA GLN A 137 4.02 1.13 14.48
C GLN A 137 2.58 0.63 14.47
N ALA A 138 2.20 -0.18 13.48
CA ALA A 138 0.86 -0.75 13.38
C ALA A 138 0.56 -1.87 14.40
N PHE A 139 1.57 -2.46 15.04
CA PHE A 139 1.43 -3.65 15.88
C PHE A 139 0.50 -3.47 17.09
N PRO A 140 0.57 -2.39 17.88
CA PRO A 140 -0.32 -2.23 19.02
C PRO A 140 -1.79 -2.16 18.65
N GLU A 141 -2.13 -1.40 17.58
CA GLU A 141 -3.50 -1.30 17.08
C GLU A 141 -3.97 -2.63 16.49
N ALA A 142 -3.12 -3.31 15.71
CA ALA A 142 -3.41 -4.62 15.14
C ALA A 142 -3.66 -5.68 16.23
N GLN A 143 -2.87 -5.68 17.31
CA GLN A 143 -3.05 -6.58 18.44
C GLN A 143 -4.42 -6.37 19.12
N ALA A 144 -4.78 -5.11 19.38
CA ALA A 144 -6.03 -4.78 20.03
C ALA A 144 -7.23 -5.24 19.19
N LEU A 145 -7.24 -4.91 17.91
CA LEU A 145 -8.30 -5.29 16.97
C LEU A 145 -8.33 -6.79 16.69
N GLY A 146 -7.18 -7.43 16.58
CA GLY A 146 -7.08 -8.88 16.40
C GLY A 146 -7.72 -9.62 17.56
N LYS A 147 -7.46 -9.18 18.81
CA LYS A 147 -8.08 -9.73 20.02
C LYS A 147 -9.59 -9.47 20.06
N GLU A 148 -10.03 -8.25 19.73
CA GLU A 148 -11.44 -7.87 19.71
C GLU A 148 -12.24 -8.67 18.68
N LEU A 149 -11.71 -8.83 17.47
CA LEU A 149 -12.42 -9.43 16.34
C LEU A 149 -12.15 -10.94 16.17
N GLY A 150 -11.25 -11.52 16.99
CA GLY A 150 -10.88 -12.93 16.91
C GLY A 150 -10.09 -13.28 15.64
N VAL A 151 -9.27 -12.34 15.13
CA VAL A 151 -8.37 -12.53 14.00
C VAL A 151 -6.93 -12.64 14.51
N LYS A 152 -6.21 -13.69 14.12
CA LYS A 152 -4.80 -13.85 14.49
C LYS A 152 -3.95 -12.82 13.76
N VAL A 153 -3.13 -12.06 14.52
CA VAL A 153 -2.12 -11.17 13.95
C VAL A 153 -0.82 -11.93 13.77
N ILE A 154 -0.25 -11.88 12.57
CA ILE A 154 1.11 -12.32 12.27
C ILE A 154 1.97 -11.06 12.22
N TYR A 155 2.91 -10.95 13.14
CA TYR A 155 3.80 -9.80 13.23
C TYR A 155 4.97 -9.97 12.29
N GLY A 156 5.17 -9.03 11.38
CA GLY A 156 6.24 -9.06 10.41
C GLY A 156 6.67 -7.68 9.94
N VAL A 157 7.67 -7.64 9.10
CA VAL A 157 8.20 -6.42 8.48
C VAL A 157 8.65 -6.77 7.07
N GLU A 158 8.38 -5.89 6.11
CA GLU A 158 9.14 -5.87 4.88
C GLU A 158 10.39 -5.02 5.08
N GLY A 159 11.54 -5.70 5.22
CA GLY A 159 12.84 -5.07 5.43
C GLY A 159 13.55 -4.70 4.13
N TYR A 160 14.66 -3.99 4.27
CA TYR A 160 15.53 -3.61 3.17
C TYR A 160 16.86 -4.34 3.30
N LEU A 161 16.95 -5.56 2.76
CA LEU A 161 18.14 -6.40 2.75
C LEU A 161 19.27 -5.72 1.97
N VAL A 162 20.46 -5.72 2.53
CA VAL A 162 21.72 -5.36 1.84
C VAL A 162 22.74 -6.46 2.03
N ASP A 163 23.55 -6.69 1.01
CA ASP A 163 24.70 -7.58 1.12
C ASP A 163 25.81 -6.91 1.92
N ASP A 164 26.48 -7.68 2.80
CA ASP A 164 27.52 -7.15 3.70
C ASP A 164 28.74 -6.63 2.91
N ALA A 165 29.15 -7.33 1.85
CA ALA A 165 30.29 -6.91 1.03
C ALA A 165 29.98 -5.63 0.23
N ASP A 166 28.77 -5.48 -0.29
CA ASP A 166 28.33 -4.24 -0.96
C ASP A 166 28.26 -3.08 0.02
N LEU A 167 27.82 -3.33 1.25
CA LEU A 167 27.78 -2.33 2.31
C LEU A 167 29.20 -1.89 2.74
N GLU A 168 30.13 -2.83 2.93
CA GLU A 168 31.52 -2.53 3.24
C GLU A 168 32.18 -1.71 2.13
N LYS A 169 31.95 -2.06 0.87
CA LYS A 169 32.40 -1.31 -0.29
C LYS A 169 31.85 0.11 -0.30
N GLU A 170 30.55 0.29 -0.04
CA GLU A 170 29.95 1.62 0.08
C GLU A 170 30.62 2.44 1.19
N LEU A 171 30.83 1.84 2.37
CA LEU A 171 31.41 2.51 3.53
C LEU A 171 32.88 2.87 3.34
N SER A 172 33.62 2.13 2.51
CA SER A 172 35.02 2.40 2.19
C SER A 172 35.24 3.61 1.26
N LEU A 173 34.16 4.09 0.60
CA LEU A 173 34.22 5.24 -0.30
C LEU A 173 34.23 6.56 0.49
N ASP A 174 34.99 7.55 -0.01
CA ASP A 174 34.94 8.93 0.51
C ASP A 174 33.50 9.46 0.46
N VAL A 175 33.08 10.21 1.48
CA VAL A 175 31.73 10.78 1.62
C VAL A 175 31.22 11.50 0.35
N VAL A 176 32.16 12.15 -0.39
CA VAL A 176 31.86 12.86 -1.66
C VAL A 176 31.60 11.88 -2.81
N LYS A 177 32.17 10.68 -2.76
CA LYS A 177 32.04 9.62 -3.79
C LYS A 177 30.95 8.59 -3.52
N ARG A 178 30.29 8.64 -2.36
CA ARG A 178 29.17 7.74 -1.98
C ARG A 178 27.90 8.00 -2.79
N LYS A 179 28.01 8.21 -4.10
CA LYS A 179 26.84 8.33 -4.99
C LYS A 179 26.18 6.98 -5.26
N ASP A 180 26.98 5.93 -5.29
CA ASP A 180 26.51 4.57 -5.53
C ASP A 180 26.17 3.93 -4.18
N GLU A 181 24.88 3.85 -3.90
CA GLU A 181 24.38 3.15 -2.72
C GLU A 181 24.44 1.64 -2.97
N ALA A 182 24.75 0.86 -1.92
CA ALA A 182 24.64 -0.59 -1.97
C ALA A 182 23.24 -1.01 -2.44
N PRO A 183 23.12 -2.00 -3.34
CA PRO A 183 21.83 -2.53 -3.77
C PRO A 183 20.97 -2.91 -2.55
N ARG A 184 19.68 -2.62 -2.62
CA ARG A 184 18.72 -2.97 -1.59
C ARG A 184 17.64 -3.84 -2.19
N TYR A 185 17.30 -4.90 -1.47
CA TYR A 185 16.25 -5.83 -1.85
C TYR A 185 15.17 -5.86 -0.76
N HIS A 186 13.95 -6.07 -1.14
CA HIS A 186 12.88 -6.32 -0.19
C HIS A 186 13.02 -7.75 0.39
N ILE A 187 12.68 -7.90 1.65
CA ILE A 187 12.70 -9.16 2.39
C ILE A 187 11.58 -9.19 3.40
N ILE A 188 10.84 -10.28 3.48
CA ILE A 188 9.79 -10.44 4.49
C ILE A 188 10.35 -11.17 5.70
N LEU A 189 10.14 -10.60 6.88
CA LEU A 189 10.54 -11.16 8.16
C LEU A 189 9.29 -11.35 9.00
N LEU A 190 8.88 -12.61 9.28
CA LEU A 190 7.70 -12.94 10.07
C LEU A 190 8.11 -13.56 11.40
N ALA A 191 7.57 -13.04 12.51
CA ALA A 191 7.79 -13.60 13.83
C ALA A 191 6.92 -14.85 14.06
N GLN A 192 7.54 -16.01 14.30
CA GLN A 192 6.87 -17.28 14.62
C GLN A 192 6.42 -17.36 16.08
N ASN A 193 7.17 -16.72 16.98
CA ASN A 193 6.99 -16.78 18.43
C ASN A 193 7.55 -15.53 19.11
N MET A 194 7.52 -15.49 20.44
CA MET A 194 7.98 -14.34 21.22
C MET A 194 9.50 -14.09 21.12
N VAL A 195 10.31 -15.12 20.84
CA VAL A 195 11.75 -14.95 20.58
C VAL A 195 11.93 -14.22 19.26
N GLY A 196 11.25 -14.70 18.20
CA GLY A 196 11.25 -14.04 16.90
C GLY A 196 10.73 -12.60 16.95
N LEU A 197 9.64 -12.35 17.68
CA LEU A 197 9.14 -10.96 17.84
C LEU A 197 10.18 -10.04 18.49
N ARG A 198 10.89 -10.54 19.51
CA ARG A 198 11.99 -9.79 20.16
C ARG A 198 13.14 -9.55 19.18
N ASN A 199 13.51 -10.56 18.41
CA ASN A 199 14.56 -10.46 17.40
C ASN A 199 14.16 -9.49 16.28
N LEU A 200 12.89 -9.51 15.83
CA LEU A 200 12.36 -8.55 14.87
C LEU A 200 12.52 -7.11 15.39
N TYR A 201 12.15 -6.82 16.63
CA TYR A 201 12.33 -5.50 17.23
C TYR A 201 13.81 -5.07 17.30
N LYS A 202 14.72 -6.00 17.61
CA LYS A 202 16.16 -5.71 17.59
C LYS A 202 16.64 -5.35 16.18
N MET A 203 16.30 -6.17 15.18
CA MET A 203 16.66 -5.90 13.78
C MET A 203 16.15 -4.55 13.31
N ILE A 204 14.90 -4.20 13.62
CA ILE A 204 14.35 -2.88 13.28
C ILE A 204 15.10 -1.75 14.00
N SER A 205 15.43 -1.91 15.28
CA SER A 205 16.22 -0.92 16.01
C SER A 205 17.61 -0.73 15.40
N ILE A 206 18.30 -1.82 15.08
CA ILE A 206 19.64 -1.79 14.46
C ILE A 206 19.56 -1.11 13.08
N SER A 207 18.57 -1.46 12.26
CA SER A 207 18.40 -0.89 10.92
C SER A 207 18.20 0.63 10.93
N HIS A 208 17.51 1.15 11.94
CA HIS A 208 17.26 2.58 12.10
C HIS A 208 18.43 3.34 12.76
N LEU A 209 19.13 2.72 13.72
CA LEU A 209 20.17 3.39 14.50
C LEU A 209 21.55 3.31 13.85
N GLU A 210 21.86 2.19 13.17
CA GLU A 210 23.21 1.92 12.69
C GLU A 210 23.31 1.94 11.16
N TYR A 211 22.27 1.45 10.46
CA TYR A 211 22.33 1.25 9.01
C TYR A 211 21.36 2.12 8.18
N TYR A 212 20.79 3.16 8.80
CA TYR A 212 19.85 4.04 8.12
C TYR A 212 20.57 4.91 7.05
N LYS A 213 20.13 4.74 5.79
CA LYS A 213 20.48 5.64 4.70
C LYS A 213 19.30 5.76 3.75
N ARG A 214 18.51 6.81 3.87
CA ARG A 214 17.21 7.02 3.21
C ARG A 214 16.15 5.96 3.58
N ARG A 215 16.56 4.73 3.90
CA ARG A 215 15.76 3.60 4.33
C ARG A 215 16.49 2.84 5.45
N PRO A 216 15.77 2.17 6.34
CA PRO A 216 16.37 1.34 7.39
C PRO A 216 16.87 0.02 6.78
N ARG A 217 18.16 -0.05 6.50
CA ARG A 217 18.81 -1.20 5.85
C ARG A 217 19.12 -2.30 6.85
N LEU A 218 19.04 -3.55 6.38
CA LEU A 218 19.36 -4.75 7.15
C LEU A 218 20.46 -5.53 6.44
N PRO A 219 21.69 -5.50 6.95
CA PRO A 219 22.76 -6.40 6.51
C PRO A 219 22.34 -7.86 6.67
N ARG A 220 22.75 -8.72 5.74
CA ARG A 220 22.46 -10.17 5.78
C ARG A 220 22.96 -10.79 7.09
N SER A 221 24.14 -10.44 7.54
CA SER A 221 24.73 -10.90 8.81
C SER A 221 23.85 -10.60 10.03
N ILE A 222 23.24 -9.42 10.09
CA ILE A 222 22.32 -9.03 11.18
C ILE A 222 21.05 -9.88 11.16
N ILE A 223 20.54 -10.22 9.98
CA ILE A 223 19.37 -11.10 9.86
C ILE A 223 19.75 -12.51 10.34
N GLU A 224 20.91 -13.03 9.95
CA GLU A 224 21.38 -14.35 10.36
C GLU A 224 21.62 -14.43 11.88
N GLU A 225 22.23 -13.41 12.48
CA GLU A 225 22.44 -13.33 13.93
C GLU A 225 21.13 -13.37 14.72
N HIS A 226 20.06 -12.81 14.17
CA HIS A 226 18.75 -12.70 14.82
C HIS A 226 17.69 -13.62 14.19
N ARG A 227 18.10 -14.68 13.50
CA ARG A 227 17.21 -15.57 12.74
C ARG A 227 16.29 -16.42 13.63
N GLU A 228 16.65 -16.68 14.87
CA GLU A 228 15.86 -17.55 15.75
C GLU A 228 14.42 -17.04 15.90
N GLY A 229 13.45 -17.90 15.57
CA GLY A 229 12.01 -17.60 15.65
C GLY A 229 11.50 -16.67 14.54
N ILE A 230 12.28 -16.43 13.48
CA ILE A 230 11.90 -15.67 12.29
C ILE A 230 11.72 -16.61 11.11
N LEU A 231 10.65 -16.43 10.34
CA LEU A 231 10.50 -16.95 8.98
C LEU A 231 10.87 -15.86 7.98
N ILE A 232 11.71 -16.21 7.03
CA ILE A 232 12.23 -15.30 6.01
C ILE A 232 11.59 -15.63 4.66
N GLY A 233 10.92 -14.63 4.06
CA GLY A 233 10.29 -14.72 2.74
C GLY A 233 11.03 -13.91 1.69
N SER A 234 10.96 -14.35 0.43
CA SER A 234 11.64 -13.74 -0.72
C SER A 234 11.09 -12.39 -1.16
N ALA A 235 9.98 -11.95 -0.57
CA ALA A 235 9.27 -10.72 -0.90
C ALA A 235 8.78 -10.63 -2.36
N CYS A 236 8.52 -9.39 -2.83
CA CYS A 236 7.93 -9.06 -4.12
C CYS A 236 8.95 -8.99 -5.26
N GLU A 237 8.60 -8.30 -6.34
CA GLU A 237 9.50 -8.07 -7.49
C GLU A 237 10.77 -7.26 -7.13
N ALA A 238 10.74 -6.51 -6.04
CA ALA A 238 11.91 -5.81 -5.51
C ALA A 238 12.77 -6.69 -4.59
N GLY A 239 12.40 -7.95 -4.36
CA GLY A 239 13.18 -8.95 -3.64
C GLY A 239 14.40 -9.42 -4.42
N GLU A 240 15.42 -9.90 -3.71
CA GLU A 240 16.70 -10.34 -4.31
C GLU A 240 16.50 -11.43 -5.35
N LEU A 241 15.70 -12.46 -5.03
CA LEU A 241 15.47 -13.58 -5.93
C LEU A 241 14.81 -13.13 -7.25
N MET A 242 13.73 -12.36 -7.17
CA MET A 242 13.03 -11.90 -8.37
C MET A 242 13.91 -10.94 -9.20
N GLN A 243 14.69 -10.09 -8.56
CA GLN A 243 15.66 -9.22 -9.26
C GLN A 243 16.76 -10.03 -9.94
N ALA A 244 17.21 -11.14 -9.36
CA ALA A 244 18.17 -12.06 -9.98
C ALA A 244 17.56 -12.78 -11.19
N ILE A 245 16.30 -13.23 -11.11
CA ILE A 245 15.57 -13.81 -12.23
C ILE A 245 15.46 -12.80 -13.39
N VAL A 246 15.01 -11.59 -13.11
CA VAL A 246 14.89 -10.50 -14.11
C VAL A 246 16.23 -10.19 -14.80
N LYS A 247 17.34 -10.29 -14.07
CA LYS A 247 18.71 -10.11 -14.61
C LYS A 247 19.22 -11.29 -15.43
N GLY A 248 18.52 -12.44 -15.42
CA GLY A 248 18.93 -13.65 -16.12
C GLY A 248 20.05 -14.39 -15.42
N SER A 249 20.12 -14.37 -14.10
CA SER A 249 21.09 -15.13 -13.30
C SER A 249 21.02 -16.63 -13.58
N SER A 250 22.15 -17.33 -13.43
CA SER A 250 22.22 -18.78 -13.62
C SER A 250 21.35 -19.53 -12.60
N LYS A 251 20.98 -20.77 -12.95
CA LYS A 251 20.20 -21.61 -12.03
C LYS A 251 20.91 -21.85 -10.71
N GLU A 252 22.22 -22.00 -10.74
CA GLU A 252 23.05 -22.20 -9.55
C GLU A 252 23.01 -20.96 -8.63
N GLU A 253 23.10 -19.77 -9.19
CA GLU A 253 22.96 -18.51 -8.45
C GLU A 253 21.56 -18.38 -7.85
N LEU A 254 20.51 -18.65 -8.63
CA LEU A 254 19.13 -18.59 -8.16
C LEU A 254 18.87 -19.58 -7.01
N LEU A 255 19.40 -20.81 -7.10
CA LEU A 255 19.29 -21.78 -6.02
C LEU A 255 20.05 -21.34 -4.75
N THR A 256 21.21 -20.72 -4.91
CA THR A 256 21.98 -20.15 -3.80
C THR A 256 21.21 -19.07 -3.11
N ILE A 257 20.65 -18.10 -3.86
CA ILE A 257 19.82 -17.03 -3.32
C ILE A 257 18.57 -17.60 -2.63
N ALA A 258 17.87 -18.52 -3.31
CA ALA A 258 16.64 -19.12 -2.79
C ALA A 258 16.85 -19.89 -1.47
N SER A 259 18.05 -20.49 -1.28
CA SER A 259 18.37 -21.26 -0.06
C SER A 259 18.43 -20.41 1.22
N PHE A 260 18.52 -19.12 1.12
CA PHE A 260 18.48 -18.19 2.26
C PHE A 260 17.09 -18.05 2.86
N TYR A 261 16.04 -18.21 2.04
CA TYR A 261 14.64 -17.99 2.41
C TYR A 261 14.00 -19.27 2.94
N ASP A 262 13.07 -19.12 3.90
CA ASP A 262 12.26 -20.22 4.42
C ASP A 262 11.05 -20.50 3.53
N TYR A 263 10.58 -19.48 2.79
CA TYR A 263 9.54 -19.61 1.77
C TYR A 263 9.75 -18.60 0.65
N LEU A 264 9.20 -18.94 -0.52
CA LEU A 264 9.22 -18.07 -1.70
C LEU A 264 7.83 -17.51 -1.94
N GLU A 265 7.75 -16.21 -2.26
CA GLU A 265 6.52 -15.52 -2.59
C GLU A 265 6.32 -15.51 -4.10
N ILE A 266 5.11 -15.87 -4.51
CA ILE A 266 4.67 -15.76 -5.91
C ILE A 266 3.51 -14.77 -5.95
N GLN A 267 3.68 -13.69 -6.69
CA GLN A 267 2.66 -12.68 -6.91
C GLN A 267 1.89 -12.94 -8.20
N PRO A 268 0.62 -12.48 -8.30
CA PRO A 268 -0.07 -12.45 -9.57
C PRO A 268 0.75 -11.70 -10.62
N HIS A 269 0.94 -12.29 -11.82
CA HIS A 269 1.73 -11.68 -12.89
C HIS A 269 1.27 -10.25 -13.24
N THR A 270 -0.01 -9.95 -13.06
CA THR A 270 -0.58 -8.62 -13.28
C THR A 270 0.04 -7.53 -12.41
N ASN A 271 0.58 -7.86 -11.23
CA ASN A 271 1.28 -6.90 -10.38
C ASN A 271 2.57 -6.40 -11.04
N ASN A 272 3.17 -7.23 -11.89
CA ASN A 272 4.48 -7.00 -12.50
C ASN A 272 4.40 -6.53 -13.97
N THR A 273 3.21 -6.21 -14.49
CA THR A 273 3.02 -5.72 -15.89
C THR A 273 3.81 -4.44 -16.19
N PHE A 274 4.19 -3.68 -15.18
CA PHE A 274 5.04 -2.51 -15.35
C PHE A 274 6.45 -2.87 -15.89
N LEU A 275 6.95 -4.09 -15.67
CA LEU A 275 8.22 -4.58 -16.24
C LEU A 275 8.13 -4.67 -17.76
N ILE A 276 6.99 -5.08 -18.31
CA ILE A 276 6.74 -5.08 -19.75
C ILE A 276 6.71 -3.63 -20.28
N ARG A 277 5.97 -2.75 -19.59
CA ARG A 277 5.90 -1.32 -19.99
C ARG A 277 7.24 -0.60 -19.97
N LYS A 278 8.17 -1.05 -19.10
CA LYS A 278 9.55 -0.53 -19.04
C LYS A 278 10.50 -1.21 -20.03
N GLY A 279 10.05 -2.20 -20.79
CA GLY A 279 10.87 -2.98 -21.72
C GLY A 279 11.91 -3.88 -21.03
N ILE A 280 11.71 -4.20 -19.76
CA ILE A 280 12.59 -5.09 -18.99
C ILE A 280 12.26 -6.54 -19.31
N VAL A 281 10.95 -6.85 -19.43
CA VAL A 281 10.43 -8.16 -19.84
C VAL A 281 9.69 -7.97 -21.17
N PRO A 282 9.86 -8.86 -22.18
CA PRO A 282 9.35 -8.65 -23.52
C PRO A 282 7.82 -8.67 -23.61
N ASP A 283 7.16 -9.58 -22.91
CA ASP A 283 5.72 -9.80 -22.99
C ASP A 283 5.15 -10.49 -21.75
N GLU A 284 3.84 -10.70 -21.74
CA GLU A 284 3.12 -11.33 -20.63
C GLU A 284 3.50 -12.80 -20.43
N GLN A 285 3.78 -13.54 -21.52
CA GLN A 285 4.18 -14.93 -21.42
C GLN A 285 5.53 -15.07 -20.72
N ALA A 286 6.50 -14.24 -21.09
CA ALA A 286 7.80 -14.20 -20.40
C ALA A 286 7.67 -13.84 -18.92
N LEU A 287 6.70 -12.98 -18.57
CA LEU A 287 6.42 -12.64 -17.18
C LEU A 287 5.79 -13.79 -16.39
N ILE A 288 4.96 -14.61 -17.03
CA ILE A 288 4.36 -15.80 -16.43
C ILE A 288 5.39 -16.91 -16.24
N ASP A 289 6.34 -17.04 -17.16
CA ASP A 289 7.37 -18.09 -17.15
C ASP A 289 8.51 -17.81 -16.14
N MET A 290 8.58 -16.58 -15.60
CA MET A 290 9.54 -16.17 -14.56
C MET A 290 9.19 -16.72 -13.19
#